data_ef8e4931a9f709eb38eb8a09c0c2a841
#
_entry.id   ef8e4931a9f709eb38eb8a09c0c2a841
#
_cell.length_a   1.000
_cell.length_b   1.000
_cell.length_c   1.000
_cell.angle_alpha   90.00
_cell.angle_beta   90.00
_cell.angle_gamma   90.00
#
_symmetry.space_group_name_H-M   'P 1'
#
loop_
_entity.id
_entity.type
_entity.pdbx_description
1 polymer ?
#
loop_
_entity_poly.entity_id
_entity_poly.type
_entity_poly.pdbx_seq_one_letter_code
_entity_poly.pdbx_strand_id
1 'polypeptide(L)'
;MIKNKKFNSVVAVVSACSLMTVGFTSEAASAKPEASLAISGMDTQQLVKLQRESFQVTPDTLMVSTKEKIEEQQRLKIEEIERREREAKEKAEREAREKAAALQSQYQELMASIIFCEAGNQPYEGQVAVGAVIMNRVRSSAYPNSIEGVIYQSGQFGPASTGWLDRVRSTRGYTA
;
A
#
# COMPACT_ATOMS: atom_id res chain seq x y z
N MET A 1 18.95 -22.64 -22.25
CA MET A 1 19.01 -21.33 -22.90
C MET A 1 17.66 -20.64 -22.71
N ILE A 2 17.43 -19.99 -21.57
CA ILE A 2 16.13 -19.38 -21.22
C ILE A 2 16.34 -17.86 -21.19
N LYS A 3 15.71 -17.18 -22.16
CA LYS A 3 15.77 -15.73 -22.31
C LYS A 3 14.89 -15.06 -21.24
N ASN A 4 15.52 -14.38 -20.30
CA ASN A 4 14.86 -13.47 -19.36
C ASN A 4 14.33 -12.24 -20.13
N LYS A 5 13.03 -12.16 -20.35
CA LYS A 5 12.36 -10.93 -20.77
C LYS A 5 12.23 -10.01 -19.56
N LYS A 6 13.10 -9.01 -19.50
CA LYS A 6 12.96 -7.86 -18.59
C LYS A 6 11.76 -7.05 -19.07
N PHE A 7 10.70 -7.04 -18.27
CA PHE A 7 9.59 -6.09 -18.43
C PHE A 7 10.07 -4.72 -17.93
N ASN A 8 10.49 -3.88 -18.87
CA ASN A 8 10.62 -2.44 -18.63
C ASN A 8 9.22 -1.85 -18.71
N SER A 9 8.61 -1.64 -17.55
CA SER A 9 7.41 -0.81 -17.43
C SER A 9 7.84 0.66 -17.50
N VAL A 10 7.76 1.23 -18.71
CA VAL A 10 7.88 2.67 -18.90
C VAL A 10 6.55 3.27 -18.47
N VAL A 11 6.54 3.87 -17.29
CA VAL A 11 5.44 4.72 -16.85
C VAL A 11 5.52 6.01 -17.65
N ALA A 12 4.72 6.09 -18.70
CA ALA A 12 4.50 7.33 -19.43
C ALA A 12 3.63 8.25 -18.54
N VAL A 13 4.28 9.22 -17.91
CA VAL A 13 3.59 10.33 -17.25
C VAL A 13 3.07 11.24 -18.38
N VAL A 14 1.81 11.08 -18.73
CA VAL A 14 1.08 12.01 -19.58
C VAL A 14 0.80 13.25 -18.74
N SER A 15 1.63 14.29 -18.91
CA SER A 15 1.38 15.62 -18.40
C SER A 15 0.25 16.26 -19.23
N ALA A 16 -0.96 16.11 -18.75
CA ALA A 16 -2.10 16.88 -19.27
C ALA A 16 -2.04 18.28 -18.67
N CYS A 17 -1.39 19.20 -19.39
CA CYS A 17 -1.42 20.63 -19.11
C CYS A 17 -2.81 21.15 -19.54
N SER A 18 -3.81 21.08 -18.65
CA SER A 18 -5.08 21.77 -18.80
C SER A 18 -4.86 23.25 -18.53
N LEU A 19 -4.72 24.01 -19.60
CA LEU A 19 -4.84 25.46 -19.56
C LEU A 19 -6.31 25.81 -19.28
N MET A 20 -6.64 25.98 -18.00
CA MET A 20 -7.88 26.68 -17.62
C MET A 20 -7.66 28.17 -17.82
N THR A 21 -8.15 28.67 -18.95
CA THR A 21 -8.40 30.08 -19.14
C THR A 21 -9.56 30.49 -18.24
N VAL A 22 -9.22 31.04 -17.08
CA VAL A 22 -10.21 31.72 -16.24
C VAL A 22 -10.55 33.02 -16.95
N GLY A 23 -11.72 33.02 -17.59
CA GLY A 23 -12.31 34.23 -18.15
C GLY A 23 -12.61 35.20 -17.02
N PHE A 24 -11.85 36.28 -16.95
CA PHE A 24 -12.14 37.41 -16.09
C PHE A 24 -13.28 38.20 -16.73
N THR A 25 -14.52 37.90 -16.37
CA THR A 25 -15.64 38.78 -16.70
C THR A 25 -15.58 39.93 -15.71
N SER A 26 -15.17 41.08 -16.21
CA SER A 26 -15.30 42.38 -15.54
C SER A 26 -16.76 42.76 -15.45
N GLU A 27 -17.40 42.49 -14.35
CA GLU A 27 -18.70 43.03 -14.01
C GLU A 27 -18.46 44.39 -13.33
N ALA A 28 -18.62 45.40 -14.12
CA ALA A 28 -18.57 46.78 -13.64
C ALA A 28 -19.86 47.06 -12.83
N ALA A 29 -19.83 46.77 -11.54
CA ALA A 29 -20.85 47.26 -10.62
C ALA A 29 -20.64 48.76 -10.41
N SER A 30 -21.57 49.55 -10.95
CA SER A 30 -21.72 50.96 -10.72
C SER A 30 -22.07 51.20 -9.24
N ALA A 31 -21.06 51.43 -8.40
CA ALA A 31 -21.27 51.94 -7.06
C ALA A 31 -21.11 53.48 -7.08
N LYS A 32 -22.17 54.17 -6.75
CA LYS A 32 -22.20 55.61 -6.54
C LYS A 32 -21.12 56.07 -5.56
N PRO A 33 -20.46 57.19 -5.80
CA PRO A 33 -19.51 57.76 -4.84
C PRO A 33 -20.31 58.64 -3.81
N GLU A 34 -20.58 58.12 -2.64
CA GLU A 34 -20.92 58.93 -1.47
C GLU A 34 -19.93 58.64 -0.36
N ALA A 35 -18.77 59.25 -0.42
CA ALA A 35 -17.89 59.51 0.72
C ALA A 35 -16.90 60.63 0.35
N SER A 36 -17.49 61.80 -0.01
CA SER A 36 -16.77 63.05 -0.07
C SER A 36 -17.05 63.79 1.22
N LEU A 37 -16.27 63.54 2.25
CA LEU A 37 -16.14 64.48 3.40
C LEU A 37 -14.96 64.04 4.27
N ALA A 38 -14.03 64.97 4.41
CA ALA A 38 -12.91 65.01 5.37
C ALA A 38 -11.50 64.67 4.85
N ILE A 39 -11.11 65.13 3.67
CA ILE A 39 -9.69 65.36 3.38
C ILE A 39 -9.48 66.84 2.98
N SER A 40 -9.90 67.72 3.86
CA SER A 40 -9.55 69.13 3.76
C SER A 40 -8.61 69.44 4.93
N GLY A 41 -7.31 69.38 4.67
CA GLY A 41 -6.32 69.79 5.65
C GLY A 41 -4.99 69.02 5.70
N MET A 42 -4.84 67.95 4.93
CA MET A 42 -3.53 67.27 4.86
C MET A 42 -2.76 67.76 3.64
N ASP A 43 -1.53 68.25 3.92
CA ASP A 43 -0.60 68.62 2.90
C ASP A 43 -0.31 67.43 2.00
N THR A 44 -0.34 67.66 0.69
CA THR A 44 -0.06 66.67 -0.35
C THR A 44 1.28 65.96 -0.14
N GLN A 45 2.22 66.61 0.53
CA GLN A 45 3.52 66.04 0.90
C GLN A 45 3.39 64.99 2.04
N GLN A 46 2.45 65.14 2.96
CA GLN A 46 2.16 64.15 4.02
C GLN A 46 1.50 62.91 3.46
N LEU A 47 0.56 63.05 2.51
CA LEU A 47 -0.09 61.94 1.83
C LEU A 47 0.92 61.08 1.01
N VAL A 48 1.82 61.77 0.29
CA VAL A 48 2.89 61.08 -0.46
C VAL A 48 3.87 60.40 0.47
N LYS A 49 4.16 60.96 1.65
CA LYS A 49 5.02 60.34 2.64
C LYS A 49 4.38 59.10 3.29
N LEU A 50 3.12 59.15 3.66
CA LEU A 50 2.36 58.00 4.18
C LEU A 50 2.21 56.90 3.12
N GLN A 51 2.00 57.28 1.87
CA GLN A 51 1.95 56.34 0.76
C GLN A 51 3.31 55.70 0.47
N ARG A 52 4.40 56.39 0.70
CA ARG A 52 5.79 55.92 0.51
C ARG A 52 6.23 55.03 1.67
N GLU A 53 5.77 55.31 2.90
CA GLU A 53 6.05 54.45 4.07
C GLU A 53 5.24 53.17 4.08
N SER A 54 4.00 53.14 3.54
CA SER A 54 3.20 51.96 3.38
C SER A 54 3.65 51.03 2.22
N PHE A 55 4.50 51.52 1.32
CA PHE A 55 4.97 50.80 0.14
C PHE A 55 6.46 50.41 0.21
N GLN A 56 7.04 50.29 1.42
CA GLN A 56 8.39 49.74 1.59
C GLN A 56 8.43 48.23 1.70
N VAL A 57 7.57 47.53 0.95
CA VAL A 57 7.80 46.13 0.64
C VAL A 57 8.74 46.09 -0.55
N THR A 58 10.02 46.00 -0.27
CA THR A 58 11.02 45.90 -1.33
C THR A 58 10.79 44.60 -2.10
N PRO A 59 10.99 44.59 -3.43
CA PRO A 59 10.85 43.36 -4.25
C PRO A 59 11.63 42.18 -3.67
N ASP A 60 12.78 42.44 -3.04
CA ASP A 60 13.61 41.41 -2.39
C ASP A 60 12.91 40.76 -1.17
N THR A 61 12.17 41.53 -0.36
CA THR A 61 11.45 40.99 0.82
C THR A 61 10.28 40.09 0.38
N LEU A 62 9.57 40.42 -0.70
CA LEU A 62 8.53 39.58 -1.29
C LEU A 62 9.10 38.31 -1.90
N MET A 63 10.25 38.41 -2.58
CA MET A 63 10.92 37.26 -3.18
C MET A 63 11.41 36.26 -2.12
N VAL A 64 11.98 36.74 -1.02
CA VAL A 64 12.42 35.89 0.11
C VAL A 64 11.23 35.18 0.76
N SER A 65 10.16 35.92 1.08
CA SER A 65 8.96 35.34 1.71
C SER A 65 8.24 34.32 0.82
N THR A 66 8.23 34.54 -0.49
CA THR A 66 7.63 33.56 -1.42
C THR A 66 8.49 32.31 -1.57
N LYS A 67 9.83 32.46 -1.58
CA LYS A 67 10.77 31.34 -1.63
C LYS A 67 10.65 30.45 -0.39
N GLU A 68 10.64 31.04 0.80
CA GLU A 68 10.46 30.29 2.06
C GLU A 68 9.15 29.49 2.10
N LYS A 69 8.04 30.09 1.65
CA LYS A 69 6.75 29.41 1.56
C LYS A 69 6.76 28.25 0.55
N ILE A 70 7.44 28.40 -0.56
CA ILE A 70 7.58 27.34 -1.56
C ILE A 70 8.43 26.19 -1.00
N GLU A 71 9.54 26.48 -0.34
CA GLU A 71 10.40 25.49 0.28
C GLU A 71 9.66 24.72 1.40
N GLU A 72 8.89 25.42 2.21
CA GLU A 72 8.05 24.79 3.24
C GLU A 72 6.99 23.88 2.64
N GLN A 73 6.29 24.33 1.61
CA GLN A 73 5.32 23.49 0.91
C GLN A 73 5.95 22.25 0.27
N GLN A 74 7.15 22.38 -0.27
CA GLN A 74 7.89 21.25 -0.82
C GLN A 74 8.28 20.25 0.26
N ARG A 75 8.77 20.72 1.42
CA ARG A 75 9.10 19.87 2.56
C ARG A 75 7.89 19.10 3.05
N LEU A 76 6.75 19.76 3.24
CA LEU A 76 5.49 19.13 3.67
C LEU A 76 5.02 18.07 2.67
N LYS A 77 5.16 18.33 1.37
CA LYS A 77 4.83 17.35 0.33
C LYS A 77 5.74 16.13 0.36
N ILE A 78 7.04 16.33 0.55
CA ILE A 78 8.02 15.24 0.66
C ILE A 78 7.69 14.39 1.89
N GLU A 79 7.48 15.00 3.04
CA GLU A 79 7.12 14.31 4.28
C GLU A 79 5.83 13.50 4.13
N GLU A 80 4.82 14.06 3.47
CA GLU A 80 3.56 13.36 3.18
C GLU A 80 3.76 12.15 2.26
N ILE A 81 4.60 12.28 1.23
CA ILE A 81 4.95 11.18 0.33
C ILE A 81 5.67 10.07 1.10
N GLU A 82 6.70 10.42 1.87
CA GLU A 82 7.44 9.45 2.66
C GLU A 82 6.57 8.74 3.71
N ARG A 83 5.64 9.47 4.31
CA ARG A 83 4.67 8.89 5.25
C ARG A 83 3.78 7.86 4.55
N ARG A 84 3.22 8.22 3.39
CA ARG A 84 2.37 7.30 2.59
C ARG A 84 3.14 6.06 2.11
N GLU A 85 4.40 6.23 1.72
CA GLU A 85 5.25 5.11 1.31
C GLU A 85 5.54 4.17 2.49
N ARG A 86 5.83 4.70 3.69
CA ARG A 86 6.00 3.90 4.91
C ARG A 86 4.72 3.14 5.25
N GLU A 87 3.58 3.82 5.28
CA GLU A 87 2.28 3.21 5.57
C GLU A 87 1.92 2.10 4.55
N ALA A 88 2.17 2.36 3.26
CA ALA A 88 1.94 1.37 2.21
C ALA A 88 2.86 0.14 2.36
N LYS A 89 4.13 0.35 2.69
CA LYS A 89 5.10 -0.72 2.93
C LYS A 89 4.71 -1.56 4.15
N GLU A 90 4.40 -0.92 5.28
CA GLU A 90 3.97 -1.61 6.49
C GLU A 90 2.68 -2.42 6.28
N LYS A 91 1.74 -1.85 5.53
CA LYS A 91 0.51 -2.56 5.16
C LYS A 91 0.79 -3.79 4.30
N ALA A 92 1.65 -3.65 3.28
CA ALA A 92 2.03 -4.76 2.42
C ALA A 92 2.78 -5.87 3.19
N GLU A 93 3.68 -5.51 4.09
CA GLU A 93 4.38 -6.47 4.94
C GLU A 93 3.44 -7.21 5.90
N ARG A 94 2.48 -6.50 6.50
CA ARG A 94 1.45 -7.10 7.34
C ARG A 94 0.58 -8.08 6.57
N GLU A 95 0.07 -7.68 5.39
CA GLU A 95 -0.74 -8.56 4.54
C GLU A 95 0.03 -9.81 4.08
N ALA A 96 1.32 -9.64 3.74
CA ALA A 96 2.18 -10.76 3.37
C ALA A 96 2.39 -11.72 4.55
N ARG A 97 2.61 -11.20 5.76
CA ARG A 97 2.75 -12.00 6.98
C ARG A 97 1.47 -12.73 7.34
N GLU A 98 0.32 -12.07 7.23
CA GLU A 98 -0.99 -12.70 7.49
C GLU A 98 -1.27 -13.82 6.49
N LYS A 99 -1.00 -13.61 5.20
CA LYS A 99 -1.11 -14.67 4.17
C LYS A 99 -0.18 -15.84 4.43
N ALA A 100 1.06 -15.58 4.81
CA ALA A 100 2.03 -16.63 5.13
C ALA A 100 1.58 -17.44 6.37
N ALA A 101 1.08 -16.79 7.41
CA ALA A 101 0.58 -17.45 8.61
C ALA A 101 -0.68 -18.29 8.31
N ALA A 102 -1.61 -17.79 7.48
CA ALA A 102 -2.79 -18.53 7.06
C ALA A 102 -2.42 -19.78 6.25
N LEU A 103 -1.47 -19.64 5.31
CA LEU A 103 -0.97 -20.77 4.53
C LEU A 103 -0.26 -21.82 5.40
N GLN A 104 0.54 -21.38 6.36
CA GLN A 104 1.18 -22.28 7.32
C GLN A 104 0.16 -23.05 8.16
N SER A 105 -0.87 -22.37 8.66
CA SER A 105 -1.95 -23.00 9.42
C SER A 105 -2.69 -24.03 8.57
N GLN A 106 -2.99 -23.73 7.31
CA GLN A 106 -3.64 -24.64 6.38
C GLN A 106 -2.81 -25.91 6.14
N TYR A 107 -1.48 -25.79 5.98
CA TYR A 107 -0.60 -26.95 5.83
C TYR A 107 -0.48 -27.77 7.11
N GLN A 108 -0.48 -27.13 8.28
CA GLN A 108 -0.51 -27.85 9.55
C GLN A 108 -1.79 -28.67 9.72
N GLU A 109 -2.96 -28.09 9.41
CA GLU A 109 -4.24 -28.81 9.46
C GLU A 109 -4.27 -29.99 8.48
N LEU A 110 -3.79 -29.81 7.26
CA LEU A 110 -3.74 -30.87 6.26
C LEU A 110 -2.82 -32.01 6.69
N MET A 111 -1.60 -31.68 7.18
CA MET A 111 -0.65 -32.65 7.70
C MET A 111 -1.21 -33.41 8.92
N ALA A 112 -1.78 -32.71 9.89
CA ALA A 112 -2.38 -33.36 11.07
C ALA A 112 -3.51 -34.30 10.68
N SER A 113 -4.36 -33.88 9.74
CA SER A 113 -5.49 -34.70 9.28
C SER A 113 -5.05 -35.95 8.55
N ILE A 114 -4.06 -35.88 7.64
CA ILE A 114 -3.58 -37.06 6.94
C ILE A 114 -2.84 -38.02 7.86
N ILE A 115 -2.00 -37.51 8.78
CA ILE A 115 -1.32 -38.30 9.79
C ILE A 115 -2.35 -39.05 10.67
N PHE A 116 -3.41 -38.37 11.10
CA PHE A 116 -4.48 -38.97 11.85
C PHE A 116 -5.19 -40.07 11.03
N CYS A 117 -5.49 -39.84 9.76
CA CYS A 117 -6.13 -40.82 8.90
C CYS A 117 -5.27 -42.07 8.70
N GLU A 118 -3.96 -41.93 8.55
CA GLU A 118 -3.05 -43.05 8.25
C GLU A 118 -2.51 -43.75 9.52
N ALA A 119 -2.31 -43.00 10.59
CA ALA A 119 -1.62 -43.48 11.78
C ALA A 119 -2.19 -42.98 13.11
N GLY A 120 -3.46 -42.56 13.15
CA GLY A 120 -4.06 -42.01 14.39
C GLY A 120 -4.14 -43.01 15.55
N ASN A 121 -4.15 -44.30 15.24
CA ASN A 121 -4.13 -45.40 16.22
C ASN A 121 -2.72 -45.97 16.49
N GLN A 122 -1.68 -45.40 15.88
CA GLN A 122 -0.29 -45.84 16.02
C GLN A 122 0.44 -45.04 17.12
N PRO A 123 1.52 -45.58 17.70
CA PRO A 123 2.41 -44.84 18.56
C PRO A 123 2.98 -43.59 17.86
N TYR A 124 3.46 -42.65 18.63
CA TYR A 124 3.98 -41.35 18.13
C TYR A 124 5.02 -41.51 17.00
N GLU A 125 5.87 -42.51 17.10
CA GLU A 125 6.89 -42.83 16.09
C GLU A 125 6.26 -43.17 14.73
N GLY A 126 5.14 -43.89 14.73
CA GLY A 126 4.38 -44.22 13.52
C GLY A 126 3.77 -42.98 12.89
N GLN A 127 3.24 -42.08 13.70
CA GLN A 127 2.70 -40.79 13.24
C GLN A 127 3.80 -39.90 12.64
N VAL A 128 4.96 -39.84 13.29
CA VAL A 128 6.12 -39.09 12.77
C VAL A 128 6.60 -39.69 11.45
N ALA A 129 6.58 -41.03 11.31
CA ALA A 129 6.99 -41.68 10.07
C ALA A 129 6.10 -41.29 8.88
N VAL A 130 4.79 -41.19 9.05
CA VAL A 130 3.88 -40.72 7.99
C VAL A 130 4.24 -39.31 7.58
N GLY A 131 4.42 -38.37 8.53
CA GLY A 131 4.85 -37.00 8.27
C GLY A 131 6.19 -36.96 7.52
N ALA A 132 7.16 -37.75 7.94
CA ALA A 132 8.48 -37.86 7.30
C ALA A 132 8.38 -38.33 5.84
N VAL A 133 7.55 -39.32 5.55
CA VAL A 133 7.32 -39.80 4.17
C VAL A 133 6.78 -38.69 3.29
N ILE A 134 5.78 -37.92 3.75
CA ILE A 134 5.22 -36.80 2.99
C ILE A 134 6.32 -35.74 2.72
N MET A 135 7.06 -35.34 3.74
CA MET A 135 8.11 -34.31 3.59
C MET A 135 9.26 -34.77 2.70
N ASN A 136 9.64 -36.04 2.74
CA ASN A 136 10.65 -36.62 1.85
C ASN A 136 10.18 -36.63 0.39
N ARG A 137 8.91 -36.94 0.14
CA ARG A 137 8.33 -36.87 -1.20
C ARG A 137 8.30 -35.42 -1.73
N VAL A 138 7.91 -34.43 -0.92
CA VAL A 138 7.95 -33.02 -1.30
C VAL A 138 9.37 -32.57 -1.71
N ARG A 139 10.41 -33.12 -1.06
CA ARG A 139 11.82 -32.81 -1.38
C ARG A 139 12.37 -33.58 -2.58
N SER A 140 11.68 -34.61 -3.01
CA SER A 140 12.10 -35.47 -4.12
C SER A 140 11.57 -34.95 -5.45
N SER A 141 12.42 -34.90 -6.47
CA SER A 141 12.00 -34.52 -7.82
C SER A 141 11.07 -35.52 -8.51
N ALA A 142 10.86 -36.72 -7.93
CA ALA A 142 9.95 -37.73 -8.43
C ALA A 142 8.49 -37.52 -8.03
N TYR A 143 8.22 -36.53 -7.16
CA TYR A 143 6.90 -36.23 -6.62
C TYR A 143 6.58 -34.75 -6.78
N PRO A 144 5.28 -34.35 -6.57
CA PRO A 144 4.91 -32.94 -6.50
C PRO A 144 5.71 -32.20 -5.41
N ASN A 145 6.09 -30.95 -5.69
CA ASN A 145 6.91 -30.12 -4.80
C ASN A 145 6.09 -29.37 -3.73
N SER A 146 4.91 -29.89 -3.36
CA SER A 146 4.05 -29.30 -2.34
C SER A 146 3.40 -30.38 -1.48
N ILE A 147 3.12 -30.08 -0.22
CA ILE A 147 2.42 -30.97 0.71
C ILE A 147 1.07 -31.39 0.13
N GLU A 148 0.30 -30.45 -0.34
CA GLU A 148 -1.00 -30.71 -0.94
C GLU A 148 -0.87 -31.59 -2.19
N GLY A 149 0.04 -31.27 -3.09
CA GLY A 149 0.29 -32.06 -4.29
C GLY A 149 0.68 -33.51 -3.99
N VAL A 150 1.49 -33.76 -2.96
CA VAL A 150 1.88 -35.09 -2.53
C VAL A 150 0.70 -35.85 -1.91
N ILE A 151 -0.09 -35.22 -1.05
CA ILE A 151 -1.20 -35.85 -0.33
C ILE A 151 -2.35 -36.22 -1.29
N TYR A 152 -2.68 -35.34 -2.22
CA TYR A 152 -3.77 -35.58 -3.18
C TYR A 152 -3.31 -36.24 -4.48
N GLN A 153 -2.03 -36.65 -4.56
CA GLN A 153 -1.56 -37.44 -5.71
C GLN A 153 -2.31 -38.75 -5.81
N SER A 154 -2.86 -39.05 -7.00
CA SER A 154 -3.65 -40.25 -7.22
C SER A 154 -2.94 -41.53 -6.77
N GLY A 155 -3.63 -42.36 -5.97
CA GLY A 155 -3.14 -43.65 -5.52
C GLY A 155 -2.10 -43.61 -4.39
N GLN A 156 -1.77 -42.44 -3.83
CA GLN A 156 -0.75 -42.35 -2.77
C GLN A 156 -1.36 -42.48 -1.36
N PHE A 157 -2.46 -41.83 -1.11
CA PHE A 157 -3.15 -41.85 0.19
C PHE A 157 -4.63 -42.16 0.02
N GLY A 158 -5.06 -43.30 0.59
CA GLY A 158 -6.44 -43.78 0.52
C GLY A 158 -7.44 -42.76 1.06
N PRO A 159 -7.22 -42.14 2.22
CA PRO A 159 -8.13 -41.18 2.80
C PRO A 159 -8.37 -39.94 1.90
N ALA A 160 -7.38 -39.53 1.11
CA ALA A 160 -7.52 -38.40 0.19
C ALA A 160 -8.48 -38.73 -0.98
N SER A 161 -8.49 -39.99 -1.45
CA SER A 161 -9.33 -40.42 -2.58
C SER A 161 -10.75 -40.75 -2.16
N THR A 162 -10.99 -41.12 -0.89
CA THR A 162 -12.31 -41.52 -0.36
C THR A 162 -13.10 -40.35 0.24
N GLY A 163 -12.54 -39.16 0.33
CA GLY A 163 -13.14 -38.01 1.00
C GLY A 163 -13.09 -38.09 2.54
N TRP A 164 -12.45 -39.12 3.11
CA TRP A 164 -12.27 -39.25 4.56
C TRP A 164 -11.37 -38.15 5.11
N LEU A 165 -10.27 -37.83 4.41
CA LEU A 165 -9.35 -36.75 4.76
C LEU A 165 -10.10 -35.40 4.91
N ASP A 166 -10.95 -35.05 3.94
CA ASP A 166 -11.68 -33.79 3.96
C ASP A 166 -12.71 -33.74 5.10
N ARG A 167 -13.29 -34.87 5.43
CA ARG A 167 -14.19 -35.01 6.59
C ARG A 167 -13.43 -34.80 7.90
N VAL A 168 -12.27 -35.42 8.07
CA VAL A 168 -11.41 -35.25 9.26
C VAL A 168 -10.96 -33.80 9.40
N ARG A 169 -10.59 -33.16 8.31
CA ARG A 169 -10.22 -31.71 8.29
C ARG A 169 -11.39 -30.85 8.77
N SER A 170 -12.56 -31.00 8.16
CA SER A 170 -13.74 -30.17 8.46
C SER A 170 -14.25 -30.33 9.89
N THR A 171 -14.14 -31.51 10.48
CA THR A 171 -14.54 -31.80 11.86
C THR A 171 -13.43 -31.64 12.88
N ARG A 172 -12.19 -31.35 12.44
CA ARG A 172 -10.97 -31.33 13.29
C ARG A 172 -10.80 -32.62 14.10
N GLY A 173 -11.14 -33.75 13.51
CA GLY A 173 -11.06 -35.05 14.15
C GLY A 173 -9.67 -35.47 14.64
N TYR A 174 -8.62 -34.79 14.16
CA TYR A 174 -7.24 -34.99 14.58
C TYR A 174 -6.88 -34.33 15.94
N THR A 175 -7.80 -33.60 16.56
CA THR A 175 -7.59 -32.95 17.87
C THR A 175 -8.26 -33.73 19.03
N ALA A 176 -8.88 -34.87 18.75
CA ALA A 176 -9.58 -35.69 19.72
C ALA A 176 -8.62 -36.53 20.57
#